data_63c0fdcef7de51dedb03a40d257e3bb3
#
_entry.id   63c0fdcef7de51dedb03a40d257e3bb3
#
_cell.length_a   1.000
_cell.length_b   1.000
_cell.length_c   1.000
_cell.angle_alpha   90.00
_cell.angle_beta   90.00
_cell.angle_gamma   90.00
#
_symmetry.space_group_name_H-M   'P 1'
#
loop_
_entity.id
_entity.type
_entity.pdbx_description
1 polymer ?
#
loop_
_entity_poly.entity_id
_entity_poly.type
_entity_poly.pdbx_seq_one_letter_code
_entity_poly.pdbx_strand_id
1 'polypeptide(L)'
;MYQQETITKELHLQLSDEDLAQFELDAKETERLGHIGTHMDCYMEAPRYKEYVTDAVVVDCRNGLPADEYFNNLDIEGKALVLYTGNMATNDYATKDFFMFDMKLNWDSLAALLYNHPKFILIDSHGLGMFSQHRLFDMECEKNGCFLIICLML
;
A
#
# COMPACT_ATOMS: atom_id res chain seq x y z
N MET A 1 -5.96 27.76 -16.00
CA MET A 1 -6.18 27.53 -14.55
C MET A 1 -7.00 26.26 -14.43
N TYR A 2 -6.38 25.13 -14.11
CA TYR A 2 -7.10 23.88 -13.88
C TYR A 2 -7.79 24.00 -12.54
N GLN A 3 -9.12 23.93 -12.49
CA GLN A 3 -9.85 23.76 -11.25
C GLN A 3 -9.54 22.33 -10.77
N GLN A 4 -8.86 22.21 -9.65
CA GLN A 4 -8.62 20.95 -8.98
C GLN A 4 -9.95 20.56 -8.30
N GLU A 5 -10.65 19.61 -8.89
CA GLU A 5 -11.88 19.06 -8.31
C GLU A 5 -11.46 18.11 -7.18
N THR A 6 -11.78 18.46 -5.95
CA THR A 6 -11.55 17.57 -4.81
C THR A 6 -12.74 16.62 -4.71
N ILE A 7 -12.49 15.34 -4.99
CA ILE A 7 -13.49 14.28 -4.80
C ILE A 7 -13.24 13.68 -3.43
N THR A 8 -14.22 13.84 -2.53
CA THR A 8 -14.21 13.15 -1.24
C THR A 8 -15.11 11.92 -1.36
N LYS A 9 -14.54 10.74 -1.10
CA LYS A 9 -15.28 9.48 -1.07
C LYS A 9 -15.23 8.94 0.35
N GLU A 10 -16.37 8.80 0.98
CA GLU A 10 -16.49 8.15 2.27
C GLU A 10 -16.70 6.65 2.04
N LEU A 11 -15.87 5.82 2.65
CA LEU A 11 -16.00 4.36 2.64
C LEU A 11 -16.35 3.88 4.03
N HIS A 12 -17.38 3.06 4.11
CA HIS A 12 -17.75 2.35 5.32
C HIS A 12 -17.29 0.90 5.20
N LEU A 13 -16.30 0.53 6.00
CA LEU A 13 -15.93 -0.87 6.20
C LEU A 13 -16.87 -1.44 7.26
N GLN A 14 -17.71 -2.38 6.89
CA GLN A 14 -18.55 -3.13 7.81
C GLN A 14 -17.96 -4.52 7.98
N LEU A 15 -17.37 -4.76 9.14
CA LEU A 15 -16.90 -6.09 9.54
C LEU A 15 -18.04 -6.81 10.25
N SER A 16 -18.13 -8.12 10.07
CA SER A 16 -18.96 -8.96 10.92
C SER A 16 -18.38 -9.01 12.35
N ASP A 17 -19.20 -9.33 13.33
CA ASP A 17 -18.72 -9.50 14.72
C ASP A 17 -17.66 -10.62 14.81
N GLU A 18 -17.73 -11.63 13.95
CA GLU A 18 -16.76 -12.72 13.86
C GLU A 18 -15.43 -12.23 13.29
N ASP A 19 -15.45 -11.45 12.20
CA ASP A 19 -14.24 -10.86 11.61
C ASP A 19 -13.56 -9.90 12.60
N LEU A 20 -14.35 -9.07 13.28
CA LEU A 20 -13.83 -8.14 14.27
C LEU A 20 -13.17 -8.88 15.44
N ALA A 21 -13.80 -9.93 15.95
CA ALA A 21 -13.24 -10.77 17.00
C ALA A 21 -11.93 -11.45 16.57
N GLN A 22 -11.85 -11.91 15.31
CA GLN A 22 -10.63 -12.49 14.76
C GLN A 22 -9.51 -11.45 14.65
N PHE A 23 -9.81 -10.24 14.16
CA PHE A 23 -8.84 -9.16 14.11
C PHE A 23 -8.31 -8.76 15.50
N GLU A 24 -9.19 -8.74 16.50
CA GLU A 24 -8.77 -8.45 17.88
C GLU A 24 -7.86 -9.53 18.47
N LEU A 25 -8.10 -10.81 18.12
CA LEU A 25 -7.23 -11.93 18.52
C LEU A 25 -5.87 -11.81 17.84
N ASP A 26 -5.84 -11.62 16.53
CA ASP A 26 -4.60 -11.50 15.75
C ASP A 26 -3.78 -10.28 16.20
N ALA A 27 -4.43 -9.17 16.53
CA ALA A 27 -3.79 -7.98 17.06
C ALA A 27 -3.12 -8.23 18.43
N LYS A 28 -3.75 -9.02 19.30
CA LYS A 28 -3.19 -9.38 20.61
C LYS A 28 -1.98 -10.31 20.50
N GLU A 29 -2.06 -11.30 19.59
CA GLU A 29 -1.00 -12.29 19.41
C GLU A 29 0.24 -11.73 18.70
N THR A 30 0.05 -10.75 17.82
CA THR A 30 1.09 -10.29 16.92
C THR A 30 1.53 -8.85 17.16
N GLU A 31 0.99 -8.16 18.18
CA GLU A 31 1.19 -6.72 18.43
C GLU A 31 0.80 -5.84 17.20
N ARG A 32 -0.07 -6.32 16.35
CA ARG A 32 -0.50 -5.67 15.10
C ARG A 32 -1.73 -4.79 15.29
N LEU A 33 -1.75 -3.97 16.33
CA LEU A 33 -2.80 -2.97 16.51
C LEU A 33 -2.74 -1.94 15.36
N GLY A 34 -3.86 -1.78 14.65
CA GLY A 34 -4.01 -0.75 13.63
C GLY A 34 -3.93 -1.20 12.16
N HIS A 35 -3.71 -2.49 11.88
CA HIS A 35 -3.69 -3.02 10.51
C HIS A 35 -5.10 -3.30 9.95
N ILE A 36 -6.03 -2.37 10.14
CA ILE A 36 -7.41 -2.48 9.64
C ILE A 36 -7.72 -1.29 8.76
N GLY A 37 -8.28 -1.55 7.59
CA GLY A 37 -8.68 -0.50 6.67
C GLY A 37 -7.48 0.14 5.96
N THR A 38 -7.65 1.39 5.54
CA THR A 38 -6.56 2.19 4.97
C THR A 38 -5.63 2.63 6.08
N HIS A 39 -4.36 2.27 6.01
CA HIS A 39 -3.36 2.59 7.03
C HIS A 39 -1.96 2.75 6.42
N MET A 40 -1.08 3.36 7.18
CA MET A 40 0.33 3.50 6.87
C MET A 40 1.15 2.66 7.85
N ASP A 41 1.99 1.79 7.33
CA ASP A 41 2.93 1.01 8.13
C ASP A 41 4.17 1.85 8.46
N CYS A 42 4.49 1.94 9.75
CA CYS A 42 5.65 2.67 10.24
C CYS A 42 6.39 1.82 11.27
N TYR A 43 7.62 1.44 10.94
CA TYR A 43 8.44 0.54 11.77
C TYR A 43 9.55 1.28 12.52
N MET A 44 10.06 2.38 11.96
CA MET A 44 11.21 3.10 12.49
C MET A 44 10.85 4.51 12.96
N GLU A 45 10.02 5.22 12.19
CA GLU A 45 9.63 6.60 12.49
C GLU A 45 8.13 6.81 12.28
N ALA A 46 7.50 7.52 13.21
CA ALA A 46 6.12 7.97 13.00
C ALA A 46 6.07 9.08 11.93
N PRO A 47 4.98 9.18 11.16
CA PRO A 47 4.82 10.25 10.18
C PRO A 47 4.86 11.62 10.86
N ARG A 48 5.59 12.57 10.26
CA ARG A 48 5.78 13.92 10.83
C ARG A 48 4.52 14.76 10.87
N TYR A 49 3.60 14.51 9.93
CA TYR A 49 2.39 15.29 9.74
C TYR A 49 1.16 14.39 9.84
N LYS A 50 0.05 14.98 10.25
CA LYS A 50 -1.26 14.29 10.30
C LYS A 50 -1.94 14.23 8.92
N GLU A 51 -1.49 15.05 7.99
CA GLU A 51 -2.05 15.19 6.66
C GLU A 51 -0.93 15.46 5.66
N TYR A 52 -1.04 14.83 4.50
CA TYR A 52 -0.15 15.01 3.37
C TYR A 52 -0.97 15.25 2.11
N VAL A 53 -0.55 16.22 1.32
CA VAL A 53 -1.10 16.50 -0.01
C VAL A 53 0.05 16.43 -1.00
N THR A 54 -0.08 15.57 -2.00
CA THR A 54 0.94 15.40 -3.04
C THR A 54 0.29 14.94 -4.34
N ASP A 55 0.98 15.19 -5.45
CA ASP A 55 0.62 14.57 -6.73
C ASP A 55 0.81 13.06 -6.67
N ALA A 56 0.08 12.34 -7.50
CA ALA A 56 0.18 10.89 -7.58
C ALA A 56 0.32 10.41 -9.03
N VAL A 57 1.11 9.36 -9.21
CA VAL A 57 1.19 8.61 -10.46
C VAL A 57 0.60 7.22 -10.22
N VAL A 58 -0.44 6.89 -11.00
CA VAL A 58 -1.11 5.59 -10.90
C VAL A 58 -0.55 4.63 -11.94
N VAL A 59 -0.13 3.46 -11.50
CA VAL A 59 0.36 2.36 -12.33
C VAL A 59 -0.61 1.20 -12.25
N ASP A 60 -1.13 0.78 -13.40
CA ASP A 60 -2.01 -0.39 -13.50
C ASP A 60 -1.19 -1.68 -13.42
N CYS A 61 -1.30 -2.37 -12.28
CA CYS A 61 -0.61 -3.62 -11.98
C CYS A 61 -1.54 -4.84 -12.00
N ARG A 62 -2.78 -4.72 -12.52
CA ARG A 62 -3.74 -5.83 -12.55
C ARG A 62 -3.26 -7.04 -13.34
N ASN A 63 -2.36 -6.83 -14.30
CA ASN A 63 -1.72 -7.90 -15.07
C ASN A 63 -0.29 -8.23 -14.60
N GLY A 64 0.08 -7.83 -13.41
CA GLY A 64 1.41 -7.90 -12.83
C GLY A 64 2.16 -6.58 -12.88
N LEU A 65 3.31 -6.53 -12.20
CA LEU A 65 4.19 -5.35 -12.23
C LEU A 65 4.73 -5.12 -13.64
N PRO A 66 4.79 -3.86 -14.10
CA PRO A 66 5.60 -3.49 -15.25
C PRO A 66 7.07 -3.87 -15.07
N ALA A 67 7.81 -3.90 -16.18
CA ALA A 67 9.27 -4.11 -16.12
C ALA A 67 9.97 -2.98 -15.34
N ASP A 68 11.10 -3.29 -14.73
CA ASP A 68 11.83 -2.37 -13.85
C ASP A 68 12.21 -1.06 -14.55
N GLU A 69 12.53 -1.12 -15.85
CA GLU A 69 12.84 0.06 -16.67
C GLU A 69 11.68 1.03 -16.78
N TYR A 70 10.43 0.57 -16.67
CA TYR A 70 9.27 1.43 -16.64
C TYR A 70 9.30 2.37 -15.43
N PHE A 71 9.59 1.83 -14.25
CA PHE A 71 9.66 2.61 -13.01
C PHE A 71 10.81 3.60 -13.01
N ASN A 72 11.96 3.20 -13.56
CA ASN A 72 13.14 4.07 -13.65
C ASN A 72 12.90 5.35 -14.47
N ASN A 73 11.89 5.35 -15.36
CA ASN A 73 11.54 6.49 -16.19
C ASN A 73 10.34 7.30 -15.67
N LEU A 74 9.76 6.96 -14.52
CA LEU A 74 8.66 7.70 -13.95
C LEU A 74 9.13 8.98 -13.24
N ASP A 75 8.40 10.06 -13.46
CA ASP A 75 8.57 11.32 -12.71
C ASP A 75 7.74 11.25 -11.41
N ILE A 76 8.30 10.60 -10.39
CA ILE A 76 7.64 10.35 -9.10
C ILE A 76 8.41 10.88 -7.89
N GLU A 77 9.48 11.65 -8.10
CA GLU A 77 10.26 12.20 -6.99
C GLU A 77 9.37 13.03 -6.05
N GLY A 78 9.33 12.64 -4.79
CA GLY A 78 8.51 13.29 -3.76
C GLY A 78 7.01 13.13 -3.90
N LYS A 79 6.52 12.41 -4.92
CA LYS A 79 5.10 12.15 -5.19
C LYS A 79 4.65 10.81 -4.60
N ALA A 80 3.37 10.52 -4.72
CA ALA A 80 2.82 9.22 -4.43
C ALA A 80 2.85 8.33 -5.68
N LEU A 81 3.37 7.11 -5.54
CA LEU A 81 3.24 6.04 -6.53
C LEU A 81 2.08 5.14 -6.10
N VAL A 82 1.07 5.02 -6.93
CA VAL A 82 -0.10 4.20 -6.67
C VAL A 82 -0.02 2.95 -7.53
N LEU A 83 0.08 1.79 -6.90
CA LEU A 83 0.10 0.48 -7.54
C LEU A 83 -1.31 -0.11 -7.48
N TYR A 84 -2.05 0.01 -8.57
CA TYR A 84 -3.39 -0.54 -8.67
C TYR A 84 -3.35 -2.01 -9.10
N THR A 85 -3.49 -2.92 -8.14
CA THR A 85 -3.40 -4.37 -8.38
C THR A 85 -4.74 -5.00 -8.71
N GLY A 86 -5.84 -4.37 -8.34
CA GLY A 86 -7.18 -4.93 -8.45
C GLY A 86 -7.48 -6.02 -7.42
N ASN A 87 -6.61 -6.24 -6.43
CA ASN A 87 -6.83 -7.24 -5.39
C ASN A 87 -8.13 -6.96 -4.63
N MET A 88 -8.35 -5.72 -4.21
CA MET A 88 -9.60 -5.29 -3.55
C MET A 88 -10.85 -5.43 -4.42
N ALA A 89 -10.72 -5.36 -5.74
CA ALA A 89 -11.83 -5.52 -6.66
C ALA A 89 -12.16 -7.02 -6.94
N THR A 90 -11.19 -7.90 -6.70
CA THR A 90 -11.28 -9.33 -7.04
C THR A 90 -11.54 -10.20 -5.82
N ASN A 91 -10.94 -9.84 -4.68
CA ASN A 91 -11.02 -10.59 -3.43
C ASN A 91 -11.65 -9.73 -2.33
N ASP A 92 -12.52 -10.33 -1.54
CA ASP A 92 -13.09 -9.65 -0.39
C ASP A 92 -11.98 -9.33 0.63
N TYR A 93 -12.06 -8.13 1.19
CA TYR A 93 -11.10 -7.65 2.19
C TYR A 93 -11.00 -8.62 3.38
N ALA A 94 -9.78 -8.80 3.86
CA ALA A 94 -9.43 -9.65 5.00
C ALA A 94 -9.70 -11.17 4.82
N THR A 95 -10.09 -11.60 3.63
CA THR A 95 -10.20 -13.03 3.33
C THR A 95 -8.83 -13.67 3.09
N LYS A 96 -8.80 -15.00 3.14
CA LYS A 96 -7.59 -15.75 2.81
C LYS A 96 -7.06 -15.41 1.40
N ASP A 97 -7.95 -15.29 0.43
CA ASP A 97 -7.57 -15.00 -0.96
C ASP A 97 -6.98 -13.58 -1.11
N PHE A 98 -7.50 -12.60 -0.34
CA PHE A 98 -6.91 -11.27 -0.25
C PHE A 98 -5.45 -11.32 0.26
N PHE A 99 -5.17 -12.07 1.30
CA PHE A 99 -3.82 -12.21 1.86
C PHE A 99 -2.90 -13.14 1.07
N MET A 100 -3.45 -14.02 0.24
CA MET A 100 -2.65 -14.91 -0.63
C MET A 100 -2.27 -14.27 -1.96
N PHE A 101 -2.76 -13.06 -2.23
CA PHE A 101 -2.41 -12.31 -3.43
C PHE A 101 -0.90 -12.04 -3.44
N ASP A 102 -0.25 -12.31 -4.58
CA ASP A 102 1.17 -12.09 -4.78
C ASP A 102 1.39 -11.33 -6.09
N MET A 103 1.82 -10.09 -6.00
CA MET A 103 2.19 -9.26 -7.15
C MET A 103 3.56 -9.61 -7.74
N LYS A 104 4.22 -10.64 -7.19
CA LYS A 104 5.55 -11.13 -7.61
C LYS A 104 6.66 -10.07 -7.54
N LEU A 105 6.54 -9.18 -6.56
CA LEU A 105 7.60 -8.23 -6.26
C LEU A 105 8.83 -8.98 -5.72
N ASN A 106 10.00 -8.60 -6.20
CA ASN A 106 11.30 -9.04 -5.67
C ASN A 106 12.16 -7.81 -5.30
N TRP A 107 13.37 -8.04 -4.79
CA TRP A 107 14.25 -6.96 -4.34
C TRP A 107 14.71 -6.02 -5.47
N ASP A 108 14.90 -6.54 -6.68
CA ASP A 108 15.30 -5.72 -7.84
C ASP A 108 14.13 -4.82 -8.27
N SER A 109 12.93 -5.37 -8.33
CA SER A 109 11.72 -4.58 -8.62
C SER A 109 11.42 -3.55 -7.53
N LEU A 110 11.64 -3.88 -6.25
CA LEU A 110 11.52 -2.90 -5.16
C LEU A 110 12.56 -1.77 -5.33
N ALA A 111 13.80 -2.10 -5.65
CA ALA A 111 14.82 -1.10 -5.92
C ALA A 111 14.43 -0.19 -7.09
N ALA A 112 13.83 -0.74 -8.14
CA ALA A 112 13.32 0.05 -9.27
C ALA A 112 12.16 0.98 -8.86
N LEU A 113 11.21 0.53 -8.03
CA LEU A 113 10.15 1.37 -7.47
C LEU A 113 10.69 2.55 -6.66
N LEU A 114 11.77 2.34 -5.92
CA LEU A 114 12.37 3.33 -5.04
C LEU A 114 13.39 4.24 -5.76
N TYR A 115 13.81 3.88 -6.98
CA TYR A 115 14.89 4.56 -7.70
C TYR A 115 14.67 6.07 -7.85
N ASN A 116 13.45 6.48 -8.17
CA ASN A 116 13.08 7.88 -8.34
C ASN A 116 12.49 8.52 -7.07
N HIS A 117 12.79 7.97 -5.89
CA HIS A 117 12.46 8.53 -4.59
C HIS A 117 11.00 8.95 -4.41
N PRO A 118 10.02 8.05 -4.64
CA PRO A 118 8.63 8.34 -4.30
C PRO A 118 8.51 8.64 -2.79
N LYS A 119 7.64 9.56 -2.42
CA LYS A 119 7.37 9.85 -1.01
C LYS A 119 6.48 8.81 -0.37
N PHE A 120 5.54 8.29 -1.15
CA PHE A 120 4.61 7.27 -0.73
C PHE A 120 4.46 6.21 -1.81
N ILE A 121 4.25 4.97 -1.40
CA ILE A 121 3.69 3.92 -2.24
C ILE A 121 2.33 3.55 -1.67
N LEU A 122 1.29 3.63 -2.49
CA LEU A 122 -0.06 3.19 -2.14
C LEU A 122 -0.38 1.92 -2.90
N ILE A 123 -1.02 0.96 -2.23
CA ILE A 123 -1.40 -0.30 -2.83
C ILE A 123 -2.78 -0.75 -2.35
N ASP A 124 -3.60 -1.29 -3.25
CA ASP A 124 -4.91 -1.89 -2.96
C ASP A 124 -4.80 -3.38 -2.58
N SER A 125 -3.83 -3.72 -1.76
CA SER A 125 -3.55 -5.08 -1.30
C SER A 125 -3.03 -5.07 0.13
N HIS A 126 -2.69 -6.24 0.67
CA HIS A 126 -2.18 -6.41 2.04
C HIS A 126 -0.75 -5.87 2.25
N GLY A 127 -0.07 -5.41 1.24
CA GLY A 127 1.32 -4.94 1.27
C GLY A 127 2.07 -5.29 0.00
N LEU A 128 3.36 -5.00 -0.04
CA LEU A 128 4.24 -5.31 -1.16
C LEU A 128 4.70 -6.77 -1.11
N GLY A 129 4.60 -7.45 -2.24
CA GLY A 129 5.04 -8.85 -2.38
C GLY A 129 4.13 -9.87 -1.68
N MET A 130 4.70 -10.99 -1.26
CA MET A 130 3.98 -12.01 -0.52
C MET A 130 3.75 -11.60 0.94
N PHE A 131 2.66 -12.06 1.54
CA PHE A 131 2.33 -11.78 2.94
C PHE A 131 3.48 -12.09 3.92
N SER A 132 4.27 -13.12 3.68
CA SER A 132 5.43 -13.46 4.51
C SER A 132 6.63 -12.51 4.37
N GLN A 133 6.66 -11.65 3.36
CA GLN A 133 7.77 -10.77 3.02
C GLN A 133 7.44 -9.28 3.14
N HIS A 134 6.15 -8.91 3.17
CA HIS A 134 5.72 -7.51 3.11
C HIS A 134 6.45 -6.63 4.12
N ARG A 135 6.58 -7.06 5.37
CA ARG A 135 7.27 -6.31 6.42
C ARG A 135 8.70 -5.92 6.06
N LEU A 136 9.44 -6.81 5.39
CA LEU A 136 10.82 -6.52 4.97
C LEU A 136 10.86 -5.46 3.87
N PHE A 137 9.91 -5.52 2.94
CA PHE A 137 9.79 -4.55 1.87
C PHE A 137 9.34 -3.19 2.41
N ASP A 138 8.39 -3.17 3.34
CA ASP A 138 7.91 -1.95 3.99
C ASP A 138 9.02 -1.24 4.76
N MET A 139 9.82 -1.99 5.53
CA MET A 139 10.98 -1.46 6.24
C MET A 139 12.03 -0.92 5.27
N GLU A 140 12.21 -1.53 4.10
CA GLU A 140 13.13 -1.02 3.09
C GLU A 140 12.61 0.26 2.44
N CYS A 141 11.31 0.35 2.19
CA CYS A 141 10.68 1.60 1.76
C CYS A 141 10.95 2.72 2.78
N GLU A 142 10.69 2.48 4.06
CA GLU A 142 10.87 3.46 5.12
C GLU A 142 12.34 3.92 5.25
N LYS A 143 13.32 3.03 5.14
CA LYS A 143 14.75 3.38 5.10
C LYS A 143 15.11 4.32 3.95
N ASN A 144 14.40 4.21 2.84
CA ASN A 144 14.55 5.08 1.68
C ASN A 144 13.67 6.35 1.75
N GLY A 145 13.04 6.62 2.90
CA GLY A 145 12.17 7.80 3.10
C GLY A 145 10.83 7.71 2.40
N CYS A 146 10.44 6.52 1.95
CA CYS A 146 9.17 6.22 1.31
C CYS A 146 8.27 5.47 2.29
N PHE A 147 7.03 5.93 2.48
CA PHE A 147 6.07 5.26 3.35
C PHE A 147 5.10 4.43 2.52
N LEU A 148 4.88 3.19 2.96
CA LEU A 148 3.87 2.33 2.37
C LEU A 148 2.51 2.60 2.99
N ILE A 149 1.49 2.69 2.15
CA ILE A 149 0.10 2.89 2.54
C ILE A 149 -0.74 1.78 1.93
N ILE A 150 -1.35 0.98 2.77
CA ILE A 150 -2.42 0.07 2.36
C ILE A 150 -3.66 0.92 2.11
N CYS A 151 -4.16 0.91 0.89
CA CYS A 151 -5.25 1.79 0.49
C CYS A 151 -6.43 0.96 -0.04
N LEU A 152 -7.51 0.88 0.73
CA LEU A 152 -8.72 0.13 0.35
C LEU A 152 -9.65 0.90 -0.61
N MET A 153 -9.21 2.07 -1.09
CA MET A 153 -10.05 2.99 -1.87
C MET A 153 -9.59 3.21 -3.31
N LEU A 154 -8.68 2.37 -3.79
CA LEU A 154 -8.16 2.46 -5.16
C LEU A 154 -9.12 1.92 -6.20
#